data_604f033bd3eebfac993509b337211921
#
_entry.id   604f033bd3eebfac993509b337211921
#
_cell.length_a   1.000
_cell.length_b   1.000
_cell.length_c   1.000
_cell.angle_alpha   90.00
_cell.angle_beta   90.00
_cell.angle_gamma   90.00
#
_symmetry.space_group_name_H-M   'P 1'
#
loop_
_entity.id
_entity.type
_entity.pdbx_description
1 polymer ?
#
loop_
_entity_poly.entity_id
_entity_poly.type
_entity_poly.pdbx_seq_one_letter_code
_entity_poly.pdbx_strand_id
1 'polypeptide(L)'
;MIKFNSSPEPTIGVEIELQLVDKKNLNLNNISSKVLADINKEFSDNIKCELIESMIEINTNICSNIEEVEKDIRKTLNYLDEILKNYETEINCTSLHPFAIGK
;
A
#
# COMPACT_ATOMS: atom_id res chain seq x y z
N MET A 1 -28.11 22.23 -2.59
CA MET A 1 -27.58 21.69 -2.80
C MET A 1 -27.27 21.48 -3.57
N ILE A 2 -26.85 21.61 -3.62
CA ILE A 2 -26.44 21.22 -4.25
C ILE A 2 -26.21 20.29 -4.16
N LYS A 3 -26.20 19.86 -4.19
CA LYS A 3 -25.90 18.95 -4.12
C LYS A 3 -25.34 18.54 -4.63
N PHE A 4 -24.87 18.46 -4.73
CA PHE A 4 -24.29 18.01 -5.24
C PHE A 4 -24.34 17.01 -5.46
N ASN A 5 -24.27 16.54 -5.87
CA ASN A 5 -24.17 15.58 -6.10
C ASN A 5 -23.72 14.84 -5.85
N SER A 6 -23.76 14.76 -6.32
CA SER A 6 -22.64 13.95 -6.09
C SER A 6 -22.80 12.96 -4.94
N SER A 7 -21.69 12.31 -4.59
CA SER A 7 -21.72 11.44 -3.44
C SER A 7 -22.03 12.26 -2.19
N PRO A 8 -23.00 11.87 -1.37
CA PRO A 8 -23.27 12.59 -0.14
C PRO A 8 -22.14 12.44 0.87
N GLU A 9 -21.27 11.43 0.70
CA GLU A 9 -20.17 11.20 1.61
C GLU A 9 -18.86 11.32 0.88
N PRO A 10 -17.83 11.87 1.51
CA PRO A 10 -16.51 11.89 0.89
C PRO A 10 -15.96 10.49 0.76
N THR A 11 -15.14 10.29 -0.26
CA THR A 11 -14.40 9.05 -0.42
C THR A 11 -13.00 9.25 0.14
N ILE A 12 -12.40 8.16 0.59
CA ILE A 12 -11.13 8.19 1.30
C ILE A 12 -10.17 7.22 0.64
N GLY A 13 -8.92 7.64 0.49
CA GLY A 13 -7.85 6.78 0.09
C GLY A 13 -6.65 6.98 1.00
N VAL A 14 -5.73 6.03 1.02
CA VAL A 14 -4.52 6.12 1.83
C VAL A 14 -3.34 5.64 1.01
N GLU A 15 -2.25 6.39 1.09
CA GLU A 15 -0.95 6.00 0.55
C GLU A 15 -0.02 5.68 1.71
N ILE A 16 0.67 4.56 1.62
CA ILE A 16 1.60 4.13 2.66
C ILE A 16 2.94 3.85 2.01
N GLU A 17 4.00 4.45 2.57
CA GLU A 17 5.36 4.16 2.13
C GLU A 17 5.99 3.17 3.09
N LEU A 18 6.54 2.11 2.54
CA LEU A 18 7.11 1.02 3.30
C LEU A 18 8.57 0.82 2.92
N GLN A 19 9.40 0.61 3.92
CA GLN A 19 10.79 0.20 3.68
C GLN A 19 10.89 -1.32 3.77
N LEU A 20 11.69 -1.88 2.87
CA LEU A 20 12.00 -3.30 2.86
C LEU A 20 13.27 -3.53 3.66
N VAL A 21 13.20 -4.36 4.66
CA VAL A 21 14.28 -4.56 5.63
C VAL A 21 14.62 -6.04 5.69
N ASP A 22 15.90 -6.35 5.61
CA ASP A 22 16.35 -7.74 5.74
C ASP A 22 16.04 -8.25 7.14
N LYS A 23 15.43 -9.41 7.20
CA LYS A 23 14.92 -9.96 8.44
C LYS A 23 16.04 -10.31 9.41
N LYS A 24 17.21 -10.65 8.90
CA LYS A 24 18.32 -11.12 9.72
C LYS A 24 19.14 -9.97 10.28
N ASN A 25 19.53 -9.01 9.44
CA ASN A 25 20.45 -7.96 9.86
C ASN A 25 19.79 -6.59 9.97
N LEU A 26 18.52 -6.47 9.60
CA LEU A 26 17.73 -5.24 9.68
C LEU A 26 18.25 -4.13 8.78
N ASN A 27 19.11 -4.44 7.82
CA ASN A 27 19.55 -3.47 6.82
C ASN A 27 18.47 -3.32 5.73
N LEU A 28 18.50 -2.19 5.04
CA LEU A 28 17.59 -1.98 3.91
C LEU A 28 17.86 -3.01 2.83
N ASN A 29 16.81 -3.54 2.26
CA ASN A 29 16.90 -4.58 1.25
C ASN A 29 16.41 -4.03 -0.10
N ASN A 30 17.31 -3.95 -1.08
CA ASN A 30 17.04 -3.32 -2.36
C ASN A 30 16.43 -4.31 -3.34
N ILE A 31 15.22 -4.77 -3.06
CA ILE A 31 14.57 -5.82 -3.84
C ILE A 31 13.18 -5.45 -4.34
N SER A 32 12.82 -4.15 -4.34
CA SER A 32 11.44 -3.80 -4.70
C SER A 32 11.06 -4.26 -6.09
N SER A 33 11.96 -4.16 -7.06
CA SER A 33 11.64 -4.59 -8.42
C SER A 33 11.43 -6.11 -8.49
N LYS A 34 12.17 -6.88 -7.71
CA LYS A 34 11.96 -8.34 -7.66
C LYS A 34 10.61 -8.68 -7.03
N VAL A 35 10.28 -7.99 -5.96
CA VAL A 35 9.00 -8.18 -5.29
C VAL A 35 7.85 -7.85 -6.23
N LEU A 36 7.96 -6.72 -6.94
CA LEU A 36 6.91 -6.31 -7.86
C LEU A 36 6.70 -7.28 -9.01
N ALA A 37 7.77 -7.96 -9.43
CA ALA A 37 7.63 -8.98 -10.47
C ALA A 37 6.79 -10.16 -10.01
N ASP A 38 6.70 -10.38 -8.70
CA ASP A 38 5.93 -11.48 -8.13
C ASP A 38 4.49 -11.10 -7.80
N ILE A 39 4.12 -9.84 -7.96
CA ILE A 39 2.78 -9.37 -7.60
C ILE A 39 1.83 -9.67 -8.75
N ASN A 40 0.69 -10.30 -8.40
CA ASN A 40 -0.26 -10.63 -9.43
C ASN A 40 -1.14 -9.41 -9.77
N LYS A 41 -1.85 -9.56 -10.88
CA LYS A 41 -2.58 -8.47 -11.50
C LYS A 41 -3.59 -7.82 -10.58
N GLU A 42 -4.14 -8.63 -9.69
CA GLU A 42 -5.17 -8.17 -8.77
C GLU A 42 -4.68 -7.03 -7.89
N PHE A 43 -3.39 -7.04 -7.55
CA PHE A 43 -2.81 -6.05 -6.64
C PHE A 43 -1.90 -5.05 -7.34
N SER A 44 -1.74 -5.14 -8.65
CA SER A 44 -0.74 -4.34 -9.36
C SER A 44 -0.99 -2.84 -9.31
N ASP A 45 -2.26 -2.44 -9.15
CA ASP A 45 -2.59 -1.02 -9.03
C ASP A 45 -2.41 -0.50 -7.60
N ASN A 46 -2.30 -1.41 -6.64
CA ASN A 46 -2.24 -1.04 -5.22
C ASN A 46 -0.82 -1.09 -4.65
N ILE A 47 0.11 -1.73 -5.35
CA ILE A 47 1.49 -1.88 -4.87
C ILE A 47 2.43 -1.40 -5.96
N LYS A 48 3.24 -0.40 -5.65
CA LYS A 48 4.09 0.27 -6.64
C LYS A 48 5.51 0.43 -6.15
N CYS A 49 6.45 0.49 -7.10
CA CYS A 49 7.84 0.82 -6.80
C CYS A 49 8.00 2.29 -6.47
N GLU A 50 9.00 2.56 -5.65
CA GLU A 50 9.53 3.90 -5.50
C GLU A 50 10.85 4.01 -6.25
N LEU A 51 11.38 5.22 -6.35
CA LEU A 51 12.69 5.41 -6.96
C LEU A 51 13.79 4.67 -6.20
N ILE A 52 13.61 4.53 -4.89
CA ILE A 52 14.56 3.82 -4.04
C ILE A 52 14.15 2.35 -3.99
N GLU A 53 15.08 1.46 -4.34
CA GLU A 53 14.82 0.03 -4.47
C GLU A 53 14.46 -0.66 -3.15
N SER A 54 14.71 -0.01 -2.03
CA SER A 54 14.34 -0.56 -0.73
C SER A 54 12.96 -0.09 -0.27
N MET A 55 12.20 0.56 -1.13
CA MET A 55 10.90 1.12 -0.76
C MET A 55 9.80 0.66 -1.71
N ILE A 56 8.63 0.50 -1.14
CA ILE A 56 7.41 0.17 -1.89
C ILE A 56 6.31 1.09 -1.40
N GLU A 57 5.47 1.54 -2.31
CA GLU A 57 4.29 2.31 -1.97
C GLU A 57 3.05 1.44 -2.11
N ILE A 58 2.16 1.52 -1.12
CA ILE A 58 0.86 0.87 -1.17
C ILE A 58 -0.21 1.95 -1.24
N ASN A 59 -1.15 1.77 -2.15
CA ASN A 59 -2.31 2.65 -2.28
C ASN A 59 -3.57 1.86 -2.05
N THR A 60 -4.47 2.38 -1.23
CA THR A 60 -5.78 1.74 -1.10
C THR A 60 -6.63 2.06 -2.32
N ASN A 61 -7.65 1.25 -2.53
CA ASN A 61 -8.74 1.63 -3.42
C ASN A 61 -9.50 2.79 -2.78
N ILE A 62 -10.35 3.43 -3.55
CA ILE A 62 -11.18 4.50 -3.03
C ILE A 62 -12.27 3.88 -2.19
N CYS A 63 -12.36 4.31 -0.93
CA CYS A 63 -13.26 3.71 0.06
C CYS A 63 -14.26 4.74 0.55
N SER A 64 -15.38 4.26 1.06
CA SER A 64 -16.45 5.13 1.55
C SER A 64 -16.28 5.48 3.02
N ASN A 65 -15.54 4.68 3.76
CA ASN A 65 -15.38 4.90 5.20
C ASN A 65 -14.08 4.27 5.68
N ILE A 66 -13.77 4.54 6.94
CA ILE A 66 -12.51 4.10 7.55
C ILE A 66 -12.43 2.58 7.64
N GLU A 67 -13.55 1.92 7.87
CA GLU A 67 -13.57 0.46 7.96
C GLU A 67 -13.16 -0.18 6.66
N GLU A 68 -13.62 0.37 5.54
CA GLU A 68 -13.21 -0.13 4.23
C GLU A 68 -11.74 0.10 3.97
N VAL A 69 -11.22 1.26 4.39
CA VAL A 69 -9.80 1.55 4.27
C VAL A 69 -8.99 0.53 5.04
N GLU A 70 -9.38 0.26 6.28
CA GLU A 70 -8.66 -0.69 7.12
C GLU A 70 -8.63 -2.09 6.50
N LYS A 71 -9.77 -2.54 5.98
CA LYS A 71 -9.84 -3.84 5.34
C LYS A 71 -8.94 -3.91 4.12
N ASP A 72 -8.93 -2.85 3.32
CA ASP A 72 -8.16 -2.82 2.10
C ASP A 72 -6.66 -2.83 2.40
N ILE A 73 -6.25 -2.04 3.38
CA ILE A 73 -4.85 -2.02 3.80
C ILE A 73 -4.43 -3.40 4.31
N ARG A 74 -5.24 -3.99 5.18
CA ARG A 74 -4.93 -5.29 5.77
C ARG A 74 -4.79 -6.37 4.69
N LYS A 75 -5.70 -6.36 3.72
CA LYS A 75 -5.66 -7.31 2.62
C LYS A 75 -4.37 -7.18 1.82
N THR A 76 -4.00 -5.95 1.48
CA THR A 76 -2.81 -5.70 0.67
C THR A 76 -1.53 -6.02 1.45
N LEU A 77 -1.48 -5.64 2.74
CA LEU A 77 -0.31 -5.93 3.55
C LEU A 77 -0.12 -7.42 3.77
N ASN A 78 -1.21 -8.15 4.00
CA ASN A 78 -1.12 -9.60 4.16
C ASN A 78 -0.60 -10.26 2.90
N TYR A 79 -1.09 -9.81 1.75
CA TYR A 79 -0.62 -10.34 0.47
C TYR A 79 0.87 -10.05 0.26
N LEU A 80 1.27 -8.82 0.51
CA LEU A 80 2.67 -8.42 0.35
C LEU A 80 3.56 -9.20 1.30
N ASP A 81 3.12 -9.39 2.54
CA ASP A 81 3.89 -10.12 3.54
C ASP A 81 4.18 -11.56 3.10
N GLU A 82 3.21 -12.20 2.46
CA GLU A 82 3.41 -13.55 1.94
C GLU A 82 4.50 -13.59 0.89
N ILE A 83 4.54 -12.60 0.02
CA ILE A 83 5.58 -12.52 -1.00
C ILE A 83 6.94 -12.26 -0.35
N LEU A 84 6.99 -11.34 0.61
CA LEU A 84 8.23 -10.95 1.24
C LEU A 84 8.88 -12.08 2.04
N LYS A 85 8.09 -13.03 2.50
CA LYS A 85 8.65 -14.19 3.19
C LYS A 85 9.63 -14.97 2.31
N ASN A 86 9.39 -14.98 1.01
CA ASN A 86 10.28 -15.65 0.07
C ASN A 86 11.64 -14.97 -0.03
N TYR A 87 11.74 -13.73 0.42
CA TYR A 87 12.97 -12.94 0.36
C TYR A 87 13.56 -12.68 1.73
N GLU A 88 13.00 -13.30 2.77
CA GLU A 88 13.42 -13.08 4.16
C GLU A 88 13.44 -11.59 4.50
N THR A 89 12.37 -10.90 4.10
CA THR A 89 12.27 -9.46 4.20
C THR A 89 11.03 -9.07 5.00
N GLU A 90 11.16 -8.02 5.81
CA GLU A 90 10.07 -7.42 6.55
C GLU A 90 9.84 -6.01 6.07
N ILE A 91 8.70 -5.43 6.45
CA ILE A 91 8.37 -4.07 6.08
C ILE A 91 8.27 -3.19 7.31
N ASN A 92 8.77 -1.95 7.16
CA ASN A 92 8.56 -0.90 8.15
C ASN A 92 7.81 0.23 7.47
N CYS A 93 6.76 0.72 8.12
CA CYS A 93 6.02 1.86 7.61
C CYS A 93 6.80 3.14 7.90
N THR A 94 7.14 3.90 6.86
CA THR A 94 7.86 5.15 7.03
C THR A 94 6.94 6.35 7.00
N SER A 95 5.85 6.27 6.25
CA SER A 95 4.89 7.36 6.23
C SER A 95 3.53 6.85 5.77
N LEU A 96 2.50 7.55 6.18
CA LEU A 96 1.12 7.21 5.86
C LEU A 96 0.41 8.52 5.55
N HIS A 97 -0.17 8.60 4.36
CA HIS A 97 -0.82 9.82 3.88
C HIS A 97 -2.27 9.55 3.51
N PRO A 98 -3.20 9.86 4.40
CA PRO A 98 -4.61 9.78 4.00
C PRO A 98 -4.97 10.95 3.11
N PHE A 99 -5.89 10.70 2.20
CA PHE A 99 -6.43 11.77 1.37
C PHE A 99 -7.91 11.54 1.18
N ALA A 100 -8.64 12.64 1.02
CA ALA A 100 -10.07 12.61 0.80
C ALA A 100 -10.33 13.03 -0.64
N ILE A 101 -11.16 12.26 -1.32
CA ILE A 101 -11.62 12.61 -2.65
C ILE A 101 -13.09 12.95 -2.50
N GLY A 102 -13.35 14.23 -2.43
CA GLY A 102 -14.71 14.69 -2.26
C GLY A 102 -15.45 14.74 -3.58
N LYS A 103 -16.70 14.80 -3.51
CA LYS A 103 -17.60 15.06 -4.60
C LYS A 103 -17.63 14.08 -5.71
#